data_f3437fbc9a3d1216021fe9f6d38c1552
#
_entry.id   f3437fbc9a3d1216021fe9f6d38c1552
#
_cell.length_a   1.000
_cell.length_b   1.000
_cell.length_c   1.000
_cell.angle_alpha   90.00
_cell.angle_beta   90.00
_cell.angle_gamma   90.00
#
_symmetry.space_group_name_H-M   'P 1'
#
loop_
_entity.id
_entity.type
_entity.pdbx_description
1 polymer ?
#
loop_
_entity_poly.entity_id
_entity_poly.type
_entity_poly.pdbx_seq_one_letter_code
_entity_poly.pdbx_strand_id
1 'polypeptide(L)'
;PQMFGLRGQAVHRAASGWSPVYVQQVAADPQTGGEGEDVELGVMSVGFMTPSDDDALIWRGPRKNGLIKQFLADVDWGELDFLLVDTPPGTSDEHISLVQLLGKTLGPDDGAVIVSTPQEVAMLDVRKELSFCVKTKLRVLGVVENMAGLTVPVTGLGFRDGTGNDATEQAISMIRERCPELLSLSACLDIFPPANGGAQAMAESFGVPFIGRVPIEPALARACEAGLRALPGSSDVMAPIVERILRQ
;
A
#
# COMPACT_ATOMS: atom_id res chain seq x y z
N PRO A 1 0.61 -5.31 11.08
CA PRO A 1 1.28 -6.58 11.45
C PRO A 1 0.96 -7.74 10.52
N GLN A 2 -0.33 -7.97 10.19
CA GLN A 2 -0.78 -9.10 9.36
C GLN A 2 -0.04 -9.18 8.02
N MET A 3 0.00 -8.09 7.25
CA MET A 3 0.60 -8.04 5.92
C MET A 3 2.11 -8.36 5.89
N PHE A 4 2.78 -8.27 7.04
CA PHE A 4 4.20 -8.56 7.18
C PHE A 4 4.48 -9.88 7.92
N GLY A 5 3.47 -10.69 8.17
CA GLY A 5 3.63 -11.95 8.91
C GLY A 5 4.00 -11.78 10.40
N LEU A 6 3.73 -10.59 10.96
CA LEU A 6 4.12 -10.23 12.33
C LEU A 6 2.97 -10.39 13.35
N ARG A 7 1.94 -11.15 13.02
CA ARG A 7 0.83 -11.40 13.92
C ARG A 7 1.31 -12.16 15.17
N GLY A 8 0.85 -11.73 16.33
CA GLY A 8 1.24 -12.33 17.62
C GLY A 8 2.62 -11.91 18.14
N GLN A 9 3.34 -11.07 17.41
CA GLN A 9 4.57 -10.46 17.91
C GLN A 9 4.24 -9.33 18.89
N ALA A 10 5.14 -9.07 19.85
CA ALA A 10 5.00 -8.02 20.83
C ALA A 10 6.19 -7.07 20.80
N VAL A 11 5.94 -5.82 21.08
CA VAL A 11 6.98 -4.80 21.24
C VAL A 11 7.68 -4.99 22.57
N HIS A 12 9.00 -4.99 22.57
CA HIS A 12 9.82 -5.05 23.75
C HIS A 12 10.37 -3.67 24.13
N ARG A 13 10.46 -3.41 25.43
CA ARG A 13 11.07 -2.20 25.95
C ARG A 13 12.47 -2.50 26.44
N ALA A 14 13.46 -1.86 25.82
CA ALA A 14 14.86 -1.89 26.23
C ALA A 14 15.23 -0.62 27.03
N ALA A 15 16.47 -0.54 27.49
CA ALA A 15 16.97 0.65 28.19
C ALA A 15 17.03 1.89 27.27
N SER A 16 17.27 1.67 25.96
CA SER A 16 17.32 2.71 24.92
C SER A 16 15.96 3.19 24.42
N GLY A 17 14.87 2.46 24.70
CA GLY A 17 13.53 2.78 24.20
C GLY A 17 12.74 1.54 23.87
N TRP A 18 11.73 1.69 22.99
CA TRP A 18 10.99 0.57 22.45
C TRP A 18 11.71 0.02 21.23
N SER A 19 11.84 -1.29 21.16
CA SER A 19 12.42 -1.94 19.96
C SER A 19 11.32 -2.18 18.92
N PRO A 20 11.51 -1.78 17.66
CA PRO A 20 10.58 -2.17 16.59
C PRO A 20 10.58 -3.68 16.41
N VAL A 21 9.51 -4.19 15.83
CA VAL A 21 9.42 -5.61 15.44
C VAL A 21 9.95 -5.74 14.02
N TYR A 22 10.98 -6.54 13.85
CA TYR A 22 11.62 -6.70 12.54
C TYR A 22 10.95 -7.81 11.73
N VAL A 23 10.75 -7.53 10.44
CA VAL A 23 10.28 -8.53 9.49
C VAL A 23 11.41 -9.54 9.27
N GLN A 24 11.15 -10.81 9.56
CA GLN A 24 12.13 -11.86 9.28
C GLN A 24 12.37 -11.93 7.78
N GLN A 25 13.62 -11.80 7.36
CA GLN A 25 13.99 -11.95 5.96
C GLN A 25 13.71 -13.40 5.53
N VAL A 26 12.74 -13.55 4.62
CA VAL A 26 12.69 -14.78 3.83
C VAL A 26 13.82 -14.66 2.81
N ALA A 27 14.74 -15.61 2.83
CA ALA A 27 15.90 -15.66 1.95
C ALA A 27 15.53 -15.24 0.51
N ALA A 28 16.40 -14.43 -0.11
CA ALA A 28 16.27 -14.05 -1.50
C ALA A 28 15.99 -15.29 -2.36
N ASP A 29 15.06 -15.15 -3.32
CA ASP A 29 14.75 -16.22 -4.27
C ASP A 29 16.05 -16.69 -4.95
N PRO A 30 16.45 -17.96 -4.81
CA PRO A 30 17.67 -18.47 -5.42
C PRO A 30 17.69 -18.34 -6.95
N GLN A 31 16.55 -18.02 -7.59
CA GLN A 31 16.44 -17.91 -9.05
C GLN A 31 16.76 -16.50 -9.57
N THR A 32 16.79 -15.48 -8.73
CA THR A 32 17.10 -14.10 -9.19
C THR A 32 18.58 -13.75 -9.17
N GLY A 33 19.46 -14.60 -8.59
CA GLY A 33 20.93 -14.49 -8.74
C GLY A 33 21.55 -13.13 -8.33
N GLY A 34 20.78 -12.24 -7.77
CA GLY A 34 21.26 -10.97 -7.23
C GLY A 34 21.65 -11.13 -5.78
N GLU A 35 22.83 -10.68 -5.41
CA GLU A 35 23.18 -10.35 -4.04
C GLU A 35 22.19 -9.25 -3.61
N GLY A 36 21.02 -9.65 -3.08
CA GLY A 36 20.06 -8.71 -2.53
C GLY A 36 20.70 -8.09 -1.31
N GLU A 37 20.90 -6.78 -1.31
CA GLU A 37 21.21 -6.06 -0.10
C GLU A 37 20.20 -6.45 0.98
N ASP A 38 20.69 -6.78 2.17
CA ASP A 38 19.87 -7.16 3.31
C ASP A 38 19.03 -5.94 3.73
N VAL A 39 17.80 -5.84 3.22
CA VAL A 39 16.87 -4.79 3.63
C VAL A 39 16.27 -5.17 4.97
N GLU A 40 16.58 -4.40 6.00
CA GLU A 40 15.99 -4.54 7.31
C GLU A 40 14.73 -3.67 7.40
N LEU A 41 13.59 -4.29 7.71
CA LEU A 41 12.32 -3.58 7.89
C LEU A 41 11.83 -3.69 9.33
N GLY A 42 12.01 -2.61 10.10
CA GLY A 42 11.43 -2.46 11.43
C GLY A 42 10.00 -1.94 11.36
N VAL A 43 9.08 -2.54 12.09
CA VAL A 43 7.66 -2.15 12.09
C VAL A 43 7.23 -1.80 13.51
N MET A 44 6.56 -0.65 13.66
CA MET A 44 5.82 -0.27 14.87
C MET A 44 4.34 -0.13 14.55
N SER A 45 3.51 -0.74 15.35
CA SER A 45 2.06 -0.70 15.18
C SER A 45 1.35 -0.75 16.52
N VAL A 46 0.23 -0.05 16.59
CA VAL A 46 -0.70 -0.15 17.71
C VAL A 46 -1.19 -1.59 17.93
N GLY A 47 -1.29 -2.37 16.85
CA GLY A 47 -1.68 -3.77 16.89
C GLY A 47 -0.72 -4.67 17.72
N PHE A 48 0.52 -4.24 17.96
CA PHE A 48 1.42 -4.97 18.87
C PHE A 48 1.17 -4.70 20.36
N MET A 49 0.31 -3.73 20.66
CA MET A 49 0.00 -3.28 22.03
C MET A 49 -1.37 -3.75 22.49
N THR A 50 -2.11 -4.45 21.65
CA THR A 50 -3.42 -5.03 21.97
C THR A 50 -3.24 -6.43 22.53
N PRO A 51 -3.93 -6.77 23.63
CA PRO A 51 -3.91 -8.13 24.19
C PRO A 51 -4.52 -9.19 23.26
N SER A 52 -5.46 -8.78 22.39
CA SER A 52 -6.15 -9.63 21.43
C SER A 52 -6.42 -8.85 20.15
N ASP A 53 -6.43 -9.55 19.00
CA ASP A 53 -6.77 -8.97 17.69
C ASP A 53 -8.24 -8.50 17.62
N ASP A 54 -9.11 -9.07 18.46
CA ASP A 54 -10.54 -8.76 18.52
C ASP A 54 -10.87 -7.62 19.51
N ASP A 55 -9.87 -7.14 20.27
CA ASP A 55 -10.08 -6.07 21.23
C ASP A 55 -10.14 -4.71 20.55
N ALA A 56 -11.27 -4.04 20.65
CA ALA A 56 -11.43 -2.67 20.17
C ALA A 56 -10.68 -1.68 21.05
N LEU A 57 -9.67 -1.02 20.49
CA LEU A 57 -8.97 0.07 21.16
C LEU A 57 -9.77 1.37 21.08
N ILE A 58 -10.49 1.69 22.16
CA ILE A 58 -11.24 2.95 22.28
C ILE A 58 -10.29 4.01 22.86
N TRP A 59 -9.50 4.65 22.00
CA TRP A 59 -8.61 5.72 22.41
C TRP A 59 -9.16 7.09 22.01
N ARG A 60 -9.15 8.02 22.98
CA ARG A 60 -9.46 9.41 22.72
C ARG A 60 -8.27 10.14 22.10
N GLY A 61 -8.50 11.24 21.38
CA GLY A 61 -7.49 12.03 20.67
C GLY A 61 -6.18 12.29 21.45
N PRO A 62 -6.20 12.75 22.70
CA PRO A 62 -4.98 13.00 23.47
C PRO A 62 -4.09 11.76 23.65
N ARG A 63 -4.69 10.57 23.79
CA ARG A 63 -3.93 9.31 23.91
C ARG A 63 -3.29 8.90 22.57
N LYS A 64 -4.00 9.09 21.47
CA LYS A 64 -3.46 8.85 20.12
C LYS A 64 -2.27 9.76 19.82
N ASN A 65 -2.40 11.06 20.11
CA ASN A 65 -1.32 12.03 19.93
C ASN A 65 -0.10 11.72 20.80
N GLY A 66 -0.32 11.27 22.03
CA GLY A 66 0.74 10.80 22.93
C GLY A 66 1.50 9.61 22.35
N LEU A 67 0.78 8.67 21.71
CA LEU A 67 1.39 7.50 21.10
C LEU A 67 2.17 7.84 19.83
N ILE A 68 1.65 8.73 18.98
CA ILE A 68 2.40 9.21 17.80
C ILE A 68 3.74 9.81 18.25
N LYS A 69 3.73 10.64 19.29
CA LYS A 69 4.95 11.20 19.85
C LYS A 69 5.90 10.11 20.35
N GLN A 70 5.37 9.10 21.04
CA GLN A 70 6.18 7.98 21.54
C GLN A 70 6.77 7.16 20.40
N PHE A 71 6.03 6.89 19.33
CA PHE A 71 6.54 6.17 18.16
C PHE A 71 7.67 6.92 17.45
N LEU A 72 7.63 8.24 17.44
CA LEU A 72 8.67 9.06 16.84
C LEU A 72 9.88 9.30 17.76
N ALA A 73 9.68 9.38 19.08
CA ALA A 73 10.71 9.82 20.02
C ALA A 73 11.26 8.71 20.94
N ASP A 74 10.44 7.71 21.27
CA ASP A 74 10.78 6.70 22.28
C ASP A 74 11.07 5.32 21.66
N VAL A 75 10.96 5.17 20.34
CA VAL A 75 11.37 3.97 19.61
C VAL A 75 12.82 4.11 19.19
N ASP A 76 13.59 3.08 19.48
CA ASP A 76 14.98 2.97 19.03
C ASP A 76 15.00 2.47 17.58
N TRP A 77 14.90 3.41 16.65
CA TRP A 77 14.87 3.12 15.22
C TRP A 77 16.25 2.79 14.63
N GLY A 78 17.34 3.11 15.35
CA GLY A 78 18.69 3.02 14.79
C GLY A 78 18.94 4.03 13.68
N GLU A 79 19.83 3.67 12.75
CA GLU A 79 20.05 4.43 11.52
C GLU A 79 19.02 4.00 10.48
N LEU A 80 18.32 4.96 9.88
CA LEU A 80 17.26 4.71 8.89
C LEU A 80 17.60 5.40 7.57
N ASP A 81 17.44 4.68 6.46
CA ASP A 81 17.37 5.27 5.13
C ASP A 81 16.00 5.90 4.89
N PHE A 82 14.94 5.26 5.39
CA PHE A 82 13.55 5.72 5.22
C PHE A 82 12.71 5.50 6.48
N LEU A 83 11.89 6.48 6.81
CA LEU A 83 10.80 6.35 7.78
C LEU A 83 9.47 6.48 7.06
N LEU A 84 8.70 5.39 6.99
CA LEU A 84 7.38 5.38 6.37
C LEU A 84 6.31 5.47 7.45
N VAL A 85 5.43 6.46 7.35
CA VAL A 85 4.32 6.66 8.29
C VAL A 85 3.01 6.38 7.56
N ASP A 86 2.38 5.25 7.86
CA ASP A 86 1.05 4.88 7.37
C ASP A 86 0.00 5.60 8.20
N THR A 87 -0.72 6.53 7.57
CA THR A 87 -1.73 7.37 8.23
C THR A 87 -3.14 6.82 8.03
N PRO A 88 -4.07 7.06 8.98
CA PRO A 88 -5.47 6.72 8.76
C PRO A 88 -6.06 7.51 7.60
N PRO A 89 -7.16 7.03 6.97
CA PRO A 89 -7.82 7.76 5.89
C PRO A 89 -8.46 9.07 6.39
N GLY A 90 -8.52 10.05 5.48
CA GLY A 90 -9.09 11.36 5.75
C GLY A 90 -8.16 12.29 6.55
N THR A 91 -8.66 13.47 6.87
CA THR A 91 -7.91 14.48 7.65
C THR A 91 -8.36 14.43 9.11
N SER A 92 -7.47 14.05 10.01
CA SER A 92 -7.73 13.87 11.43
C SER A 92 -6.68 14.56 12.30
N ASP A 93 -6.88 14.53 13.61
CA ASP A 93 -5.93 15.09 14.59
C ASP A 93 -4.56 14.41 14.51
N GLU A 94 -4.52 13.16 14.08
CA GLU A 94 -3.28 12.40 13.88
C GLU A 94 -2.39 13.04 12.80
N HIS A 95 -2.96 13.48 11.69
CA HIS A 95 -2.23 14.17 10.62
C HIS A 95 -1.68 15.51 11.11
N ILE A 96 -2.48 16.28 11.86
CA ILE A 96 -2.05 17.55 12.44
C ILE A 96 -0.86 17.30 13.39
N SER A 97 -0.97 16.27 14.24
CA SER A 97 0.09 15.92 15.20
C SER A 97 1.38 15.50 14.50
N LEU A 98 1.29 14.69 13.44
CA LEU A 98 2.45 14.29 12.63
C LEU A 98 3.15 15.50 12.03
N VAL A 99 2.41 16.38 11.36
CA VAL A 99 3.00 17.58 10.75
C VAL A 99 3.61 18.50 11.79
N GLN A 100 3.01 18.65 12.97
CA GLN A 100 3.56 19.46 14.06
C GLN A 100 4.85 18.87 14.65
N LEU A 101 4.93 17.54 14.76
CA LEU A 101 6.09 16.84 15.32
C LEU A 101 7.23 16.76 14.32
N LEU A 102 6.95 16.44 13.07
CA LEU A 102 7.94 16.23 12.02
C LEU A 102 8.29 17.50 11.24
N GLY A 103 7.44 18.51 11.20
CA GLY A 103 7.55 19.65 10.30
C GLY A 103 8.84 20.49 10.45
N LYS A 104 9.56 20.34 11.56
CA LYS A 104 10.87 21.00 11.76
C LYS A 104 12.05 20.12 11.32
N THR A 105 11.83 18.84 11.14
CA THR A 105 12.87 17.85 10.78
C THR A 105 12.77 17.43 9.32
N LEU A 106 11.62 17.67 8.67
CA LEU A 106 11.44 17.35 7.26
C LEU A 106 12.41 18.13 6.38
N GLY A 107 13.14 17.40 5.55
CA GLY A 107 14.05 17.93 4.54
C GLY A 107 13.34 18.22 3.20
N PRO A 108 14.09 18.64 2.19
CA PRO A 108 13.54 18.95 0.87
C PRO A 108 13.01 17.71 0.12
N ASP A 109 13.51 16.53 0.45
CA ASP A 109 13.14 15.28 -0.21
C ASP A 109 12.01 14.54 0.52
N ASP A 110 11.65 15.01 1.72
CA ASP A 110 10.54 14.44 2.50
C ASP A 110 9.19 14.98 2.05
N GLY A 111 8.14 14.15 2.17
CA GLY A 111 6.79 14.58 1.82
C GLY A 111 5.75 13.47 1.94
N ALA A 112 4.55 13.82 1.52
CA ALA A 112 3.41 12.92 1.53
C ALA A 112 3.21 12.26 0.16
N VAL A 113 3.01 10.96 0.14
CA VAL A 113 2.47 10.22 -1.01
C VAL A 113 0.97 10.04 -0.76
N ILE A 114 0.16 10.55 -1.66
CA ILE A 114 -1.30 10.49 -1.57
C ILE A 114 -1.80 9.30 -2.38
N VAL A 115 -2.55 8.42 -1.74
CA VAL A 115 -3.10 7.23 -2.40
C VAL A 115 -4.62 7.35 -2.49
N SER A 116 -5.16 7.18 -3.70
CA SER A 116 -6.59 7.19 -3.98
C SER A 116 -7.00 5.97 -4.79
N THR A 117 -8.29 5.75 -4.94
CA THR A 117 -8.85 4.86 -5.97
C THR A 117 -9.47 5.69 -7.09
N PRO A 118 -9.81 5.10 -8.26
CA PRO A 118 -10.47 5.84 -9.36
C PRO A 118 -11.85 6.39 -9.02
N GLN A 119 -12.45 5.93 -7.92
CA GLN A 119 -13.81 6.26 -7.51
C GLN A 119 -13.91 7.70 -7.01
N GLU A 120 -14.93 8.45 -7.49
CA GLU A 120 -15.18 9.83 -7.06
C GLU A 120 -15.39 9.95 -5.55
N VAL A 121 -16.04 8.97 -4.92
CA VAL A 121 -16.27 8.98 -3.47
C VAL A 121 -14.97 8.97 -2.68
N ALA A 122 -13.96 8.23 -3.13
CA ALA A 122 -12.64 8.23 -2.50
C ALA A 122 -11.90 9.57 -2.77
N MET A 123 -11.97 10.07 -4.00
CA MET A 123 -11.33 11.32 -4.38
C MET A 123 -11.91 12.55 -3.63
N LEU A 124 -13.16 12.52 -3.18
CA LEU A 124 -13.72 13.59 -2.35
C LEU A 124 -12.96 13.77 -1.03
N ASP A 125 -12.56 12.69 -0.38
CA ASP A 125 -11.77 12.76 0.85
C ASP A 125 -10.29 13.07 0.56
N VAL A 126 -9.74 12.49 -0.50
CA VAL A 126 -8.35 12.77 -0.93
C VAL A 126 -8.14 14.23 -1.31
N ARG A 127 -9.13 14.91 -1.91
CA ARG A 127 -9.06 16.37 -2.14
C ARG A 127 -8.93 17.17 -0.84
N LYS A 128 -9.53 16.69 0.26
CA LYS A 128 -9.38 17.32 1.59
C LYS A 128 -7.95 17.10 2.12
N GLU A 129 -7.39 15.92 1.91
CA GLU A 129 -6.00 15.60 2.28
C GLU A 129 -5.00 16.46 1.49
N LEU A 130 -5.18 16.61 0.17
CA LEU A 130 -4.37 17.52 -0.64
C LEU A 130 -4.51 18.96 -0.16
N SER A 131 -5.73 19.44 0.13
CA SER A 131 -5.96 20.76 0.70
C SER A 131 -5.29 20.93 2.07
N PHE A 132 -5.27 19.88 2.90
CA PHE A 132 -4.55 19.86 4.16
C PHE A 132 -3.03 20.02 3.94
N CYS A 133 -2.43 19.27 3.03
CA CYS A 133 -1.02 19.37 2.69
C CYS A 133 -0.66 20.80 2.25
N VAL A 134 -1.47 21.41 1.39
CA VAL A 134 -1.28 22.80 0.96
C VAL A 134 -1.32 23.78 2.14
N LYS A 135 -2.32 23.66 3.03
CA LYS A 135 -2.49 24.55 4.19
C LYS A 135 -1.38 24.40 5.23
N THR A 136 -0.88 23.20 5.42
CA THR A 136 0.21 22.89 6.36
C THR A 136 1.59 23.04 5.75
N LYS A 137 1.67 23.35 4.46
CA LYS A 137 2.92 23.44 3.67
C LYS A 137 3.68 22.10 3.66
N LEU A 138 3.00 20.99 3.82
CA LEU A 138 3.58 19.67 3.63
C LEU A 138 3.73 19.41 2.14
N ARG A 139 4.97 19.12 1.70
CA ARG A 139 5.22 18.77 0.30
C ARG A 139 4.45 17.49 -0.07
N VAL A 140 3.85 17.50 -1.25
CA VAL A 140 3.25 16.30 -1.84
C VAL A 140 4.20 15.76 -2.90
N LEU A 141 4.77 14.58 -2.67
CA LEU A 141 5.65 13.87 -3.60
C LEU A 141 4.87 13.42 -4.83
N GLY A 142 3.62 13.05 -4.63
CA GLY A 142 2.69 12.79 -5.73
C GLY A 142 1.47 11.98 -5.32
N VAL A 143 0.62 11.75 -6.32
CA VAL A 143 -0.62 10.98 -6.20
C VAL A 143 -0.48 9.65 -6.90
N VAL A 144 -0.88 8.58 -6.23
CA VAL A 144 -0.95 7.20 -6.76
C VAL A 144 -2.41 6.79 -6.85
N GLU A 145 -2.84 6.30 -8.01
CA GLU A 145 -4.18 5.72 -8.20
C GLU A 145 -4.11 4.21 -8.02
N ASN A 146 -4.56 3.72 -6.88
CA ASN A 146 -4.62 2.30 -6.55
C ASN A 146 -5.93 1.67 -7.03
N MET A 147 -5.95 0.35 -7.21
CA MET A 147 -7.09 -0.42 -7.72
C MET A 147 -7.57 0.04 -9.12
N ALA A 148 -6.62 0.48 -9.94
CA ALA A 148 -6.84 1.04 -11.26
C ALA A 148 -6.96 -0.04 -12.35
N GLY A 149 -8.08 -0.74 -12.37
CA GLY A 149 -8.35 -1.82 -13.31
C GLY A 149 -7.86 -3.19 -12.82
N LEU A 150 -8.29 -4.22 -13.53
CA LEU A 150 -7.90 -5.61 -13.32
C LEU A 150 -7.47 -6.21 -14.64
N THR A 151 -6.31 -6.87 -14.65
CA THR A 151 -5.83 -7.63 -15.81
C THR A 151 -5.66 -9.08 -15.40
N VAL A 152 -6.32 -9.98 -16.12
CA VAL A 152 -6.27 -11.42 -15.84
C VAL A 152 -5.95 -12.17 -17.16
N PRO A 153 -4.97 -13.07 -17.18
CA PRO A 153 -4.77 -13.96 -18.31
C PRO A 153 -6.05 -14.73 -18.66
N VAL A 154 -6.36 -14.90 -19.94
CA VAL A 154 -7.56 -15.63 -20.37
C VAL A 154 -7.62 -17.02 -19.75
N THR A 155 -6.47 -17.67 -19.56
CA THR A 155 -6.37 -18.99 -18.90
C THR A 155 -6.71 -18.97 -17.42
N GLY A 156 -6.74 -17.81 -16.78
CA GLY A 156 -7.13 -17.63 -15.37
C GLY A 156 -8.58 -17.20 -15.17
N LEU A 157 -9.34 -17.02 -16.27
CA LEU A 157 -10.76 -16.64 -16.19
C LEU A 157 -11.63 -17.86 -15.84
N GLY A 158 -12.61 -17.64 -14.97
CA GLY A 158 -13.72 -18.56 -14.78
C GLY A 158 -14.88 -18.21 -15.72
N PHE A 159 -15.44 -19.21 -16.40
CA PHE A 159 -16.59 -19.06 -17.27
C PHE A 159 -17.82 -19.70 -16.68
N ARG A 160 -18.98 -19.09 -16.87
CA ARG A 160 -20.27 -19.64 -16.48
C ARG A 160 -21.20 -19.72 -17.67
N ASP A 161 -22.02 -20.79 -17.73
CA ASP A 161 -23.05 -20.90 -18.75
C ASP A 161 -24.24 -19.97 -18.47
N GLY A 162 -25.23 -19.96 -19.39
CA GLY A 162 -26.41 -19.10 -19.26
C GLY A 162 -27.33 -19.48 -18.07
N THR A 163 -27.07 -20.59 -17.40
CA THR A 163 -27.79 -21.05 -16.20
C THR A 163 -26.97 -20.82 -14.91
N GLY A 164 -25.72 -20.30 -15.04
CA GLY A 164 -24.84 -20.00 -13.92
C GLY A 164 -23.93 -21.16 -13.49
N ASN A 165 -23.96 -22.30 -14.16
CA ASN A 165 -23.05 -23.41 -13.88
C ASN A 165 -21.62 -23.10 -14.37
N ASP A 166 -20.63 -23.74 -13.72
CA ASP A 166 -19.25 -23.65 -14.16
C ASP A 166 -19.06 -24.33 -15.52
N ALA A 167 -18.59 -23.56 -16.48
CA ALA A 167 -18.30 -23.97 -17.84
C ALA A 167 -16.82 -23.71 -18.22
N THR A 168 -15.94 -23.51 -17.23
CA THR A 168 -14.57 -23.05 -17.42
C THR A 168 -13.76 -24.03 -18.27
N GLU A 169 -13.74 -25.31 -17.93
CA GLU A 169 -13.00 -26.32 -18.68
C GLU A 169 -13.48 -26.43 -20.15
N GLN A 170 -14.81 -26.42 -20.34
CA GLN A 170 -15.39 -26.47 -21.68
C GLN A 170 -15.01 -25.25 -22.50
N ALA A 171 -15.10 -24.06 -21.93
CA ALA A 171 -14.75 -22.82 -22.63
C ALA A 171 -13.27 -22.79 -23.01
N ILE A 172 -12.37 -23.12 -22.09
CA ILE A 172 -10.92 -23.16 -22.34
C ILE A 172 -10.57 -24.22 -23.40
N SER A 173 -11.23 -25.40 -23.39
CA SER A 173 -11.03 -26.42 -24.40
C SER A 173 -11.47 -25.93 -25.78
N MET A 174 -12.63 -25.28 -25.89
CA MET A 174 -13.11 -24.67 -27.13
C MET A 174 -12.17 -23.59 -27.65
N ILE A 175 -11.64 -22.74 -26.79
CA ILE A 175 -10.66 -21.71 -27.17
C ILE A 175 -9.39 -22.39 -27.69
N ARG A 176 -8.88 -23.41 -26.99
CA ARG A 176 -7.68 -24.15 -27.41
C ARG A 176 -7.83 -24.81 -28.78
N GLU A 177 -9.02 -25.33 -29.07
CA GLU A 177 -9.29 -26.01 -30.35
C GLU A 177 -9.53 -25.04 -31.50
N ARG A 178 -10.19 -23.91 -31.27
CA ARG A 178 -10.69 -23.02 -32.32
C ARG A 178 -9.90 -21.73 -32.49
N CYS A 179 -9.36 -21.17 -31.38
CA CYS A 179 -8.70 -19.88 -31.34
C CYS A 179 -7.57 -19.88 -30.33
N PRO A 180 -6.54 -20.76 -30.48
CA PRO A 180 -5.48 -20.93 -29.47
C PRO A 180 -4.71 -19.64 -29.16
N GLU A 181 -4.67 -18.71 -30.09
CA GLU A 181 -4.05 -17.39 -29.92
C GLU A 181 -4.67 -16.58 -28.78
N LEU A 182 -5.95 -16.79 -28.45
CA LEU A 182 -6.62 -16.11 -27.34
C LEU A 182 -6.04 -16.51 -25.97
N LEU A 183 -5.41 -17.67 -25.85
CA LEU A 183 -4.81 -18.13 -24.60
C LEU A 183 -3.57 -17.32 -24.19
N SER A 184 -2.97 -16.60 -25.13
CA SER A 184 -1.86 -15.70 -24.86
C SER A 184 -2.29 -14.28 -24.47
N LEU A 185 -3.57 -13.98 -24.56
CA LEU A 185 -4.12 -12.67 -24.23
C LEU A 185 -4.50 -12.57 -22.75
N SER A 186 -4.64 -11.32 -22.30
CA SER A 186 -5.22 -10.98 -21.00
C SER A 186 -6.52 -10.21 -21.21
N ALA A 187 -7.51 -10.52 -20.38
CA ALA A 187 -8.72 -9.72 -20.27
C ALA A 187 -8.45 -8.55 -19.32
N CYS A 188 -8.80 -7.34 -19.77
CA CYS A 188 -8.68 -6.12 -18.98
C CYS A 188 -10.08 -5.59 -18.65
N LEU A 189 -10.27 -5.21 -17.39
CA LEU A 189 -11.55 -4.70 -16.91
C LEU A 189 -11.33 -3.51 -15.98
N ASP A 190 -11.96 -2.39 -16.29
CA ASP A 190 -12.06 -1.25 -15.36
C ASP A 190 -13.19 -1.50 -14.37
N ILE A 191 -12.86 -2.12 -13.23
CA ILE A 191 -13.84 -2.40 -12.15
C ILE A 191 -14.39 -1.10 -11.58
N PHE A 192 -13.51 -0.10 -11.45
CA PHE A 192 -13.84 1.24 -10.98
C PHE A 192 -13.50 2.25 -12.10
N PRO A 193 -14.41 2.48 -13.05
CA PRO A 193 -14.14 3.44 -14.12
C PRO A 193 -13.91 4.84 -13.52
N PRO A 194 -12.85 5.54 -13.94
CA PRO A 194 -12.52 6.85 -13.40
C PRO A 194 -13.59 7.88 -13.81
N ALA A 195 -14.21 8.53 -12.83
CA ALA A 195 -15.04 9.68 -13.07
C ALA A 195 -14.18 10.95 -13.25
N ASN A 196 -14.57 11.85 -14.14
CA ASN A 196 -13.95 13.16 -14.34
C ASN A 196 -12.40 13.12 -14.48
N GLY A 197 -11.86 12.09 -15.13
CA GLY A 197 -10.42 11.94 -15.35
C GLY A 197 -9.64 11.32 -14.20
N GLY A 198 -10.31 10.88 -13.14
CA GLY A 198 -9.71 10.10 -12.04
C GLY A 198 -8.70 10.88 -11.22
N ALA A 199 -7.83 10.14 -10.53
CA ALA A 199 -6.82 10.73 -9.66
C ALA A 199 -5.77 11.54 -10.42
N GLN A 200 -5.55 11.28 -11.70
CA GLN A 200 -4.64 12.07 -12.53
C GLN A 200 -5.16 13.50 -12.71
N ALA A 201 -6.41 13.67 -13.13
CA ALA A 201 -6.98 15.00 -13.30
C ALA A 201 -7.08 15.77 -11.97
N MET A 202 -7.31 15.04 -10.87
CA MET A 202 -7.26 15.61 -9.53
C MET A 202 -5.84 16.12 -9.20
N ALA A 203 -4.80 15.34 -9.42
CA ALA A 203 -3.41 15.75 -9.19
C ALA A 203 -3.06 17.01 -10.00
N GLU A 204 -3.41 17.03 -11.28
CA GLU A 204 -3.23 18.19 -12.17
C GLU A 204 -3.94 19.44 -11.62
N SER A 205 -5.16 19.31 -11.10
CA SER A 205 -5.93 20.42 -10.54
C SER A 205 -5.30 21.03 -9.27
N PHE A 206 -4.52 20.25 -8.52
CA PHE A 206 -3.79 20.72 -7.36
C PHE A 206 -2.32 21.09 -7.68
N GLY A 207 -1.89 20.91 -8.92
CA GLY A 207 -0.50 21.18 -9.33
C GLY A 207 0.53 20.25 -8.69
N VAL A 208 0.14 19.01 -8.38
CA VAL A 208 1.02 18.00 -7.77
C VAL A 208 1.31 16.86 -8.78
N PRO A 209 2.46 16.17 -8.66
CA PRO A 209 2.81 15.09 -9.57
C PRO A 209 1.79 13.94 -9.51
N PHE A 210 1.47 13.35 -10.66
CA PHE A 210 0.81 12.06 -10.75
C PHE A 210 1.86 10.96 -10.92
N ILE A 211 2.04 10.11 -9.92
CA ILE A 211 3.08 9.07 -9.89
C ILE A 211 2.71 7.92 -10.82
N GLY A 212 1.46 7.47 -10.77
CA GLY A 212 1.01 6.39 -11.62
C GLY A 212 -0.18 5.63 -11.07
N ARG A 213 -0.45 4.48 -11.73
CA ARG A 213 -1.56 3.60 -11.42
C ARG A 213 -1.06 2.26 -10.95
N VAL A 214 -1.69 1.73 -9.92
CA VAL A 214 -1.48 0.37 -9.42
C VAL A 214 -2.74 -0.44 -9.73
N PRO A 215 -2.67 -1.49 -10.55
CA PRO A 215 -3.82 -2.32 -10.86
C PRO A 215 -4.25 -3.14 -9.62
N ILE A 216 -5.45 -3.69 -9.68
CA ILE A 216 -5.86 -4.75 -8.76
C ILE A 216 -5.00 -5.98 -9.09
N GLU A 217 -4.15 -6.38 -8.15
CA GLU A 217 -3.24 -7.53 -8.31
C GLU A 217 -3.62 -8.62 -7.29
N PRO A 218 -4.33 -9.67 -7.72
CA PRO A 218 -4.76 -10.72 -6.80
C PRO A 218 -3.60 -11.49 -6.15
N ALA A 219 -2.45 -11.55 -6.79
CA ALA A 219 -1.27 -12.20 -6.22
C ALA A 219 -0.71 -11.38 -5.06
N LEU A 220 -0.64 -10.06 -5.21
CA LEU A 220 -0.24 -9.14 -4.14
C LEU A 220 -1.20 -9.23 -2.95
N ALA A 221 -2.52 -9.23 -3.21
CA ALA A 221 -3.52 -9.38 -2.15
C ALA A 221 -3.33 -10.68 -1.36
N ARG A 222 -3.15 -11.82 -2.04
CA ARG A 222 -2.87 -13.10 -1.38
C ARG A 222 -1.55 -13.10 -0.61
N ALA A 223 -0.51 -12.45 -1.13
CA ALA A 223 0.75 -12.32 -0.43
C ALA A 223 0.59 -11.53 0.89
N CYS A 224 -0.11 -10.40 0.85
CA CYS A 224 -0.43 -9.59 2.03
C CYS A 224 -1.24 -10.37 3.07
N GLU A 225 -2.26 -11.14 2.65
CA GLU A 225 -3.05 -11.98 3.56
C GLU A 225 -2.21 -13.08 4.22
N ALA A 226 -1.29 -13.66 3.47
CA ALA A 226 -0.39 -14.71 3.97
C ALA A 226 0.80 -14.16 4.78
N GLY A 227 0.99 -12.84 4.82
CA GLY A 227 2.16 -12.22 5.45
C GLY A 227 3.46 -12.50 4.70
N LEU A 228 3.39 -12.67 3.39
CA LEU A 228 4.54 -12.96 2.52
C LEU A 228 4.94 -11.70 1.74
N ARG A 229 6.25 -11.55 1.48
CA ARG A 229 6.78 -10.42 0.70
C ARG A 229 6.29 -10.40 -0.75
N ALA A 230 6.27 -11.54 -1.40
CA ALA A 230 5.75 -11.73 -2.74
C ALA A 230 5.37 -13.19 -2.98
N LEU A 231 4.48 -13.45 -3.93
CA LEU A 231 4.23 -14.81 -4.40
C LEU A 231 5.08 -15.09 -5.65
N PRO A 232 5.57 -16.32 -5.83
CA PRO A 232 6.28 -16.70 -7.05
C PRO A 232 5.44 -16.40 -8.29
N GLY A 233 6.06 -15.74 -9.30
CA GLY A 233 5.39 -15.37 -10.54
C GLY A 233 4.49 -14.14 -10.48
N SER A 234 4.44 -13.40 -9.35
CA SER A 234 3.79 -12.09 -9.30
C SER A 234 4.65 -11.06 -10.04
N SER A 235 4.00 -10.22 -10.85
CA SER A 235 4.68 -9.05 -11.43
C SER A 235 4.95 -8.02 -10.32
N ASP A 236 6.10 -7.38 -10.36
CA ASP A 236 6.36 -6.25 -9.47
C ASP A 236 5.67 -4.99 -10.00
N VAL A 237 4.38 -4.87 -9.67
CA VAL A 237 3.56 -3.71 -10.07
C VAL A 237 3.93 -2.46 -9.28
N MET A 238 4.69 -2.60 -8.19
CA MET A 238 5.06 -1.49 -7.32
C MET A 238 6.38 -0.84 -7.71
N ALA A 239 7.33 -1.58 -8.32
CA ALA A 239 8.64 -1.06 -8.66
C ALA A 239 8.60 0.27 -9.45
N PRO A 240 7.79 0.41 -10.53
CA PRO A 240 7.72 1.66 -11.27
C PRO A 240 7.16 2.84 -10.44
N ILE A 241 6.32 2.55 -9.46
CA ILE A 241 5.75 3.56 -8.56
C ILE A 241 6.82 4.03 -7.57
N VAL A 242 7.51 3.08 -6.93
CA VAL A 242 8.60 3.36 -5.98
C VAL A 242 9.71 4.16 -6.66
N GLU A 243 10.19 3.73 -7.84
CA GLU A 243 11.21 4.47 -8.59
C GLU A 243 10.80 5.92 -8.88
N ARG A 244 9.55 6.16 -9.21
CA ARG A 244 9.07 7.53 -9.48
C ARG A 244 8.97 8.36 -8.20
N ILE A 245 8.61 7.76 -7.07
CA ILE A 245 8.60 8.45 -5.76
C ILE A 245 10.03 8.87 -5.40
N LEU A 246 11.00 7.96 -5.54
CA LEU A 246 12.40 8.22 -5.19
C LEU A 246 13.10 9.24 -6.09
N ARG A 247 12.52 9.59 -7.23
CA ARG A 247 13.02 10.61 -8.16
C ARG A 247 12.41 12.00 -7.95
N GLN A 248 11.45 12.16 -7.03
CA GLN A 248 10.81 13.44 -6.74
C GLN A 248 11.68 14.31 -5.86
#